data_21168a2ee4d569216157ae6097ef0d0e
#
_entry.id   21168a2ee4d569216157ae6097ef0d0e
#
_cell.length_a   1.000
_cell.length_b   1.000
_cell.length_c   1.000
_cell.angle_alpha   90.00
_cell.angle_beta   90.00
_cell.angle_gamma   90.00
#
_symmetry.space_group_name_H-M   'P 1'
#
loop_
_entity.id
_entity.type
_entity.pdbx_description
1 polymer ?
#
loop_
_entity_poly.entity_id
_entity_poly.type
_entity_poly.pdbx_seq_one_letter_code
_entity_poly.pdbx_strand_id
1 'polypeptide(L)'
;MLETNYIMTDYLKKYAYTPDIEEINRCLSNIAGSLENFTTAQVMKDCFSMMDLTSLKTQDTDQSILKLVRKVNAFKESYPDFPNPASICVFPNFAPTVKEALTAEGVHVTVVSACFPSSQSFIEVKLKECELAVEKGADEVDIVLALNAFMAGDYERASDEILQIRHCIDSVAERQGRRVILKVIIETGVLVSPENIAK
;
A
#
# COMPACT_ATOMS: atom_id res chain seq x y z
N MET A 1 5.75 -15.83 -36.18
CA MET A 1 6.42 -15.67 -34.85
C MET A 1 7.33 -14.47 -35.00
N LEU A 2 6.91 -13.32 -34.47
CA LEU A 2 7.77 -12.14 -34.40
C LEU A 2 8.53 -12.24 -33.06
N GLU A 3 9.80 -12.68 -33.14
CA GLU A 3 10.74 -12.50 -32.03
C GLU A 3 11.00 -10.99 -31.89
N THR A 4 10.22 -10.32 -31.05
CA THR A 4 10.59 -8.99 -30.58
C THR A 4 11.75 -9.22 -29.61
N ASN A 5 12.97 -8.99 -30.08
CA ASN A 5 14.13 -8.86 -29.20
C ASN A 5 13.92 -7.64 -28.31
N TYR A 6 13.19 -7.82 -27.22
CA TYR A 6 13.17 -6.85 -26.12
C TYR A 6 14.58 -6.84 -25.52
N ILE A 7 15.33 -5.79 -25.76
CA ILE A 7 16.55 -5.50 -25.02
C ILE A 7 16.06 -5.15 -23.61
N MET A 8 16.06 -6.15 -22.72
CA MET A 8 15.74 -5.92 -21.31
C MET A 8 16.68 -4.86 -20.75
N THR A 9 16.15 -3.72 -20.37
CA THR A 9 16.92 -2.67 -19.68
C THR A 9 17.37 -3.25 -18.33
N ASP A 10 18.68 -3.36 -18.13
CA ASP A 10 19.23 -3.75 -16.84
C ASP A 10 19.14 -2.54 -15.88
N TYR A 11 18.05 -2.47 -15.13
CA TYR A 11 17.79 -1.36 -14.21
C TYR A 11 18.81 -1.28 -13.08
N LEU A 12 19.34 -2.39 -12.59
CA LEU A 12 20.38 -2.38 -11.57
C LEU A 12 21.64 -1.71 -12.12
N LYS A 13 22.02 -2.05 -13.35
CA LYS A 13 23.13 -1.40 -14.04
C LYS A 13 22.86 0.06 -14.35
N LYS A 14 21.63 0.39 -14.79
CA LYS A 14 21.21 1.78 -15.07
C LYS A 14 21.36 2.69 -13.85
N TYR A 15 21.05 2.18 -12.66
CA TYR A 15 21.14 2.94 -11.40
C TYR A 15 22.44 2.67 -10.63
N ALA A 16 23.41 1.94 -11.24
CA ALA A 16 24.69 1.58 -10.62
C ALA A 16 24.53 0.92 -9.25
N TYR A 17 23.50 0.09 -9.10
CA TYR A 17 23.20 -0.61 -7.86
C TYR A 17 23.37 -2.10 -8.02
N THR A 18 24.04 -2.72 -7.05
CA THR A 18 24.15 -4.18 -6.91
C THR A 18 23.89 -4.54 -5.45
N PRO A 19 22.87 -5.37 -5.15
CA PRO A 19 22.63 -5.81 -3.79
C PRO A 19 23.85 -6.53 -3.23
N ASP A 20 24.36 -6.06 -2.11
CA ASP A 20 25.42 -6.73 -1.34
C ASP A 20 24.76 -7.69 -0.36
N ILE A 21 24.77 -8.97 -0.68
CA ILE A 21 24.13 -10.03 0.11
C ILE A 21 24.81 -10.20 1.48
N GLU A 22 26.13 -10.01 1.56
CA GLU A 22 26.84 -10.11 2.83
C GLU A 22 26.45 -8.96 3.76
N GLU A 23 26.36 -7.74 3.22
CA GLU A 23 25.91 -6.56 3.96
C GLU A 23 24.45 -6.72 4.41
N ILE A 24 23.56 -7.18 3.54
CA ILE A 24 22.14 -7.44 3.87
C ILE A 24 22.07 -8.44 5.03
N ASN A 25 22.77 -9.56 4.95
CA ASN A 25 22.77 -10.58 5.99
C ASN A 25 23.36 -10.07 7.30
N ARG A 26 24.40 -9.24 7.24
CA ARG A 26 24.99 -8.58 8.41
C ARG A 26 23.98 -7.64 9.08
N CYS A 27 23.28 -6.82 8.31
CA CYS A 27 22.24 -5.92 8.82
C CYS A 27 21.11 -6.71 9.47
N LEU A 28 20.61 -7.77 8.84
CA LEU A 28 19.57 -8.64 9.40
C LEU A 28 20.01 -9.30 10.70
N SER A 29 21.25 -9.78 10.77
CA SER A 29 21.81 -10.38 11.97
C SER A 29 21.95 -9.36 13.11
N ASN A 30 22.37 -8.13 12.81
CA ASN A 30 22.45 -7.05 13.79
C ASN A 30 21.07 -6.66 14.32
N ILE A 31 20.06 -6.56 13.46
CA ILE A 31 18.68 -6.29 13.85
C ILE A 31 18.17 -7.40 14.77
N ALA A 32 18.35 -8.67 14.36
CA ALA A 32 17.93 -9.82 15.16
C ALA A 32 18.63 -9.88 16.52
N GLY A 33 19.93 -9.56 16.58
CA GLY A 33 20.73 -9.54 17.82
C GLY A 33 20.41 -8.37 18.76
N SER A 34 19.67 -7.36 18.27
CA SER A 34 19.33 -6.14 19.05
C SER A 34 17.84 -6.01 19.36
N LEU A 35 17.03 -7.04 19.07
CA LEU A 35 15.56 -6.99 19.25
C LEU A 35 15.13 -6.57 20.65
N GLU A 36 15.83 -7.00 21.69
CA GLU A 36 15.51 -6.62 23.08
C GLU A 36 15.57 -5.11 23.29
N ASN A 37 16.48 -4.40 22.62
CA ASN A 37 16.64 -2.95 22.72
C ASN A 37 15.44 -2.20 22.07
N PHE A 38 14.76 -2.86 21.15
CA PHE A 38 13.61 -2.29 20.41
C PHE A 38 12.25 -2.78 20.94
N THR A 39 12.24 -3.72 21.89
CA THR A 39 11.01 -4.24 22.51
C THR A 39 10.60 -3.37 23.70
N THR A 40 10.46 -2.07 23.48
CA THR A 40 10.03 -1.12 24.52
C THR A 40 8.59 -0.69 24.28
N ALA A 41 7.91 -0.24 25.35
CA ALA A 41 6.55 0.28 25.25
C ALA A 41 6.43 1.45 24.26
N GLN A 42 7.46 2.31 24.18
CA GLN A 42 7.46 3.43 23.22
C GLN A 42 7.56 2.93 21.77
N VAL A 43 8.48 2.02 21.47
CA VAL A 43 8.59 1.47 20.12
C VAL A 43 7.30 0.74 19.70
N MET A 44 6.65 0.02 20.61
CA MET A 44 5.35 -0.60 20.33
C MET A 44 4.26 0.43 20.02
N LYS A 45 4.23 1.55 20.74
CA LYS A 45 3.32 2.68 20.46
C LYS A 45 3.62 3.30 19.09
N ASP A 46 4.90 3.50 18.76
CA ASP A 46 5.32 4.05 17.47
C ASP A 46 4.92 3.10 16.32
N CYS A 47 5.14 1.79 16.47
CA CYS A 47 4.68 0.80 15.51
C CYS A 47 3.16 0.83 15.36
N PHE A 48 2.41 0.91 16.46
CA PHE A 48 0.96 0.98 16.42
C PHE A 48 0.45 2.23 15.67
N SER A 49 1.11 3.37 15.85
CA SER A 49 0.76 4.62 15.15
C SER A 49 0.98 4.57 13.63
N MET A 50 1.74 3.60 13.15
CA MET A 50 2.03 3.38 11.72
C MET A 50 1.19 2.26 11.10
N MET A 51 0.31 1.62 11.87
CA MET A 51 -0.49 0.49 11.38
C MET A 51 -1.71 0.95 10.60
N ASP A 52 -1.93 0.32 9.45
CA ASP A 52 -3.22 0.34 8.76
C ASP A 52 -4.12 -0.76 9.36
N LEU A 53 -5.15 -0.37 10.11
CA LEU A 53 -6.08 -1.32 10.69
C LEU A 53 -7.01 -1.86 9.61
N THR A 54 -6.75 -3.10 9.17
CA THR A 54 -7.28 -3.66 7.93
C THR A 54 -8.42 -4.63 8.13
N SER A 55 -9.49 -4.50 7.32
CA SER A 55 -10.48 -5.54 7.10
C SER A 55 -10.73 -5.72 5.60
N LEU A 56 -10.32 -6.87 5.07
CA LEU A 56 -10.46 -7.26 3.65
C LEU A 56 -11.08 -8.65 3.55
N LYS A 57 -12.14 -8.89 4.32
CA LYS A 57 -12.84 -10.16 4.32
C LYS A 57 -13.94 -10.14 3.25
N THR A 58 -14.10 -11.23 2.51
CA THR A 58 -15.14 -11.35 1.49
C THR A 58 -16.56 -11.21 2.04
N GLN A 59 -16.75 -11.43 3.34
CA GLN A 59 -18.02 -11.30 4.05
C GLN A 59 -18.19 -9.94 4.76
N ASP A 60 -17.29 -8.98 4.56
CA ASP A 60 -17.46 -7.65 5.15
C ASP A 60 -18.73 -6.97 4.63
N THR A 61 -19.39 -6.29 5.53
CA THR A 61 -20.61 -5.51 5.29
C THR A 61 -20.44 -4.12 5.86
N ASP A 62 -21.26 -3.15 5.45
CA ASP A 62 -21.27 -1.82 6.06
C ASP A 62 -21.38 -1.89 7.57
N GLN A 63 -22.20 -2.80 8.09
CA GLN A 63 -22.35 -2.98 9.53
C GLN A 63 -21.06 -3.47 10.22
N SER A 64 -20.32 -4.43 9.61
CA SER A 64 -19.03 -4.90 10.14
C SER A 64 -17.97 -3.80 10.12
N ILE A 65 -17.92 -3.02 9.05
CA ILE A 65 -17.00 -1.89 8.90
C ILE A 65 -17.35 -0.76 9.88
N LEU A 66 -18.62 -0.39 10.02
CA LEU A 66 -19.05 0.58 11.05
C LEU A 66 -18.68 0.14 12.47
N LYS A 67 -18.75 -1.15 12.76
CA LYS A 67 -18.28 -1.67 14.06
C LYS A 67 -16.78 -1.48 14.26
N LEU A 68 -15.99 -1.66 13.19
CA LEU A 68 -14.54 -1.40 13.21
C LEU A 68 -14.26 0.09 13.44
N VAL A 69 -14.92 0.98 12.69
CA VAL A 69 -14.77 2.44 12.81
C VAL A 69 -15.11 2.91 14.24
N ARG A 70 -16.23 2.43 14.81
CA ARG A 70 -16.60 2.77 16.19
C ARG A 70 -15.56 2.37 17.21
N LYS A 71 -14.89 1.23 17.02
CA LYS A 71 -13.79 0.82 17.91
C LYS A 71 -12.61 1.79 17.83
N VAL A 72 -12.29 2.26 16.62
CA VAL A 72 -11.20 3.23 16.43
C VAL A 72 -11.58 4.58 17.04
N ASN A 73 -12.80 5.05 16.83
CA ASN A 73 -13.29 6.31 17.40
C ASN A 73 -13.24 6.32 18.94
N ALA A 74 -13.59 5.19 19.58
CA ALA A 74 -13.59 5.04 21.03
C ALA A 74 -12.24 4.57 21.61
N PHE A 75 -11.21 4.37 20.78
CA PHE A 75 -9.97 3.74 21.21
C PHE A 75 -9.28 4.50 22.33
N LYS A 76 -9.16 5.81 22.23
CA LYS A 76 -8.52 6.66 23.23
C LYS A 76 -9.30 6.79 24.55
N GLU A 77 -10.57 6.47 24.56
CA GLU A 77 -11.36 6.40 25.82
C GLU A 77 -10.84 5.26 26.71
N SER A 78 -10.46 4.12 26.09
CA SER A 78 -9.92 2.96 26.79
C SER A 78 -8.41 2.99 26.97
N TYR A 79 -7.70 3.66 26.04
CA TYR A 79 -6.24 3.69 25.94
C TYR A 79 -5.73 5.12 25.69
N PRO A 80 -5.89 6.05 26.66
CA PRO A 80 -5.58 7.48 26.45
C PRO A 80 -4.10 7.74 26.12
N ASP A 81 -3.20 6.90 26.61
CA ASP A 81 -1.74 7.03 26.41
C ASP A 81 -1.25 6.38 25.10
N PHE A 82 -2.14 5.76 24.33
CA PHE A 82 -1.79 5.18 23.03
C PHE A 82 -2.13 6.14 21.88
N PRO A 83 -1.31 6.18 20.80
CA PRO A 83 -1.69 6.87 19.58
C PRO A 83 -2.87 6.18 18.91
N ASN A 84 -3.55 6.85 17.98
CA ASN A 84 -4.44 6.18 17.04
C ASN A 84 -3.61 5.40 16.01
N PRO A 85 -4.19 4.39 15.32
CA PRO A 85 -3.57 3.78 14.13
C PRO A 85 -3.45 4.83 13.01
N ALA A 86 -2.59 4.58 12.02
CA ALA A 86 -2.42 5.47 10.87
C ALA A 86 -3.70 5.56 10.03
N SER A 87 -4.34 4.42 9.78
CA SER A 87 -5.53 4.38 8.95
C SER A 87 -6.47 3.21 9.28
N ILE A 88 -7.65 3.25 8.67
CA ILE A 88 -8.54 2.09 8.48
C ILE A 88 -8.48 1.72 7.01
N CYS A 89 -8.01 0.50 6.71
CA CYS A 89 -7.89 -0.03 5.36
C CYS A 89 -9.01 -1.02 5.05
N VAL A 90 -9.76 -0.77 3.95
CA VAL A 90 -10.94 -1.53 3.54
C VAL A 90 -10.99 -1.71 2.02
N PHE A 91 -11.96 -2.50 1.52
CA PHE A 91 -12.29 -2.49 0.10
C PHE A 91 -12.88 -1.13 -0.32
N PRO A 92 -12.70 -0.71 -1.59
CA PRO A 92 -13.02 0.65 -2.05
C PRO A 92 -14.50 1.02 -1.92
N ASN A 93 -15.41 0.04 -2.00
CA ASN A 93 -16.85 0.27 -1.81
C ASN A 93 -17.23 0.72 -0.39
N PHE A 94 -16.37 0.48 0.61
CA PHE A 94 -16.58 0.92 1.99
C PHE A 94 -15.94 2.28 2.31
N ALA A 95 -15.25 2.92 1.36
CA ALA A 95 -14.67 4.25 1.59
C ALA A 95 -15.70 5.26 2.13
N PRO A 96 -16.91 5.39 1.57
CA PRO A 96 -17.93 6.29 2.10
C PRO A 96 -18.32 5.96 3.54
N THR A 97 -18.54 4.67 3.83
CA THR A 97 -18.94 4.19 5.15
C THR A 97 -17.91 4.56 6.23
N VAL A 98 -16.60 4.42 5.91
CA VAL A 98 -15.53 4.81 6.82
C VAL A 98 -15.45 6.33 6.91
N LYS A 99 -15.46 7.05 5.77
CA LYS A 99 -15.31 8.51 5.73
C LYS A 99 -16.39 9.26 6.49
N GLU A 100 -17.64 8.80 6.41
CA GLU A 100 -18.76 9.40 7.10
C GLU A 100 -18.77 9.14 8.61
N ALA A 101 -18.27 7.97 9.04
CA ALA A 101 -18.36 7.54 10.42
C ALA A 101 -17.08 7.78 11.24
N LEU A 102 -15.93 8.02 10.58
CA LEU A 102 -14.64 8.17 11.26
C LEU A 102 -14.52 9.57 11.88
N THR A 103 -14.32 9.60 13.21
CA THR A 103 -14.13 10.84 13.99
C THR A 103 -12.81 10.87 14.74
N ALA A 104 -12.07 9.75 14.76
CA ALA A 104 -10.76 9.68 15.39
C ALA A 104 -9.75 10.56 14.66
N GLU A 105 -9.14 11.49 15.39
CA GLU A 105 -8.21 12.46 14.82
C GLU A 105 -6.94 11.79 14.28
N GLY A 106 -6.49 12.24 13.10
CA GLY A 106 -5.26 11.78 12.45
C GLY A 106 -5.34 10.39 11.81
N VAL A 107 -6.52 9.76 11.78
CA VAL A 107 -6.72 8.46 11.13
C VAL A 107 -7.21 8.65 9.72
N HIS A 108 -6.53 8.07 8.75
CA HIS A 108 -6.87 8.15 7.33
C HIS A 108 -7.84 7.05 6.91
N VAL A 109 -8.51 7.28 5.78
CA VAL A 109 -9.28 6.25 5.07
C VAL A 109 -8.40 5.68 3.97
N THR A 110 -7.94 4.45 4.16
CA THR A 110 -7.16 3.70 3.16
C THR A 110 -8.04 2.69 2.46
N VAL A 111 -7.89 2.55 1.15
CA VAL A 111 -8.58 1.51 0.39
C VAL A 111 -7.62 0.76 -0.52
N VAL A 112 -7.84 -0.55 -0.67
CA VAL A 112 -7.18 -1.32 -1.72
C VAL A 112 -7.86 -1.04 -3.06
N SER A 113 -7.12 -1.01 -4.18
CA SER A 113 -7.66 -0.69 -5.50
C SER A 113 -6.83 -1.31 -6.62
N ALA A 114 -7.12 -0.93 -7.87
CA ALA A 114 -6.44 -1.42 -9.07
C ALA A 114 -6.46 -2.94 -9.20
N CYS A 115 -7.64 -3.53 -8.97
CA CYS A 115 -7.88 -4.97 -9.01
C CYS A 115 -7.03 -5.75 -7.99
N PHE A 116 -6.91 -5.20 -6.80
CA PHE A 116 -6.27 -5.87 -5.66
C PHE A 116 -6.90 -7.26 -5.38
N PRO A 117 -6.12 -8.32 -5.02
CA PRO A 117 -4.68 -8.29 -4.81
C PRO A 117 -3.85 -8.65 -6.04
N SER A 118 -4.45 -9.07 -7.14
CA SER A 118 -3.72 -9.64 -8.27
C SER A 118 -3.14 -8.61 -9.23
N SER A 119 -3.68 -7.40 -9.26
CA SER A 119 -3.36 -6.37 -10.26
C SER A 119 -3.57 -6.84 -11.71
N GLN A 120 -4.25 -7.97 -11.94
CA GLN A 120 -4.43 -8.54 -13.28
C GLN A 120 -5.79 -8.17 -13.86
N SER A 121 -5.83 -6.98 -14.49
CA SER A 121 -6.98 -6.49 -15.24
C SER A 121 -6.52 -5.47 -16.30
N PHE A 122 -7.48 -4.96 -17.06
CA PHE A 122 -7.23 -3.87 -18.00
C PHE A 122 -6.94 -2.57 -17.26
N ILE A 123 -6.02 -1.76 -17.81
CA ILE A 123 -5.61 -0.51 -17.16
C ILE A 123 -6.79 0.44 -16.94
N GLU A 124 -7.73 0.50 -17.89
CA GLU A 124 -8.91 1.34 -17.80
C GLU A 124 -9.80 0.99 -16.59
N VAL A 125 -9.89 -0.30 -16.26
CA VAL A 125 -10.63 -0.78 -15.07
C VAL A 125 -9.92 -0.34 -13.80
N LYS A 126 -8.59 -0.51 -13.75
CA LYS A 126 -7.76 -0.09 -12.61
C LYS A 126 -7.87 1.42 -12.36
N LEU A 127 -7.77 2.22 -13.43
CA LEU A 127 -7.90 3.68 -13.34
C LEU A 127 -9.28 4.08 -12.84
N LYS A 128 -10.35 3.45 -13.36
CA LYS A 128 -11.71 3.77 -12.94
C LYS A 128 -11.97 3.39 -11.47
N GLU A 129 -11.43 2.29 -11.01
CA GLU A 129 -11.53 1.89 -9.60
C GLU A 129 -10.82 2.90 -8.69
N CYS A 130 -9.58 3.30 -9.04
CA CYS A 130 -8.84 4.32 -8.30
C CYS A 130 -9.53 5.69 -8.31
N GLU A 131 -10.06 6.13 -9.46
CA GLU A 131 -10.87 7.36 -9.57
C GLU A 131 -12.02 7.34 -8.58
N LEU A 132 -12.83 6.29 -8.62
CA LEU A 132 -13.99 6.14 -7.73
C LEU A 132 -13.57 6.07 -6.25
N ALA A 133 -12.50 5.39 -5.93
CA ALA A 133 -11.97 5.30 -4.57
C ALA A 133 -11.67 6.70 -4.00
N VAL A 134 -10.97 7.54 -4.78
CA VAL A 134 -10.65 8.91 -4.38
C VAL A 134 -11.90 9.79 -4.32
N GLU A 135 -12.78 9.71 -5.32
CA GLU A 135 -14.04 10.46 -5.33
C GLU A 135 -14.91 10.15 -4.11
N LYS A 136 -14.88 8.91 -3.65
CA LYS A 136 -15.66 8.41 -2.50
C LYS A 136 -15.00 8.61 -1.14
N GLY A 137 -13.84 9.27 -1.10
CA GLY A 137 -13.27 9.76 0.14
C GLY A 137 -12.03 9.02 0.65
N ALA A 138 -11.42 8.16 -0.15
CA ALA A 138 -10.13 7.56 0.23
C ALA A 138 -9.06 8.65 0.37
N ASP A 139 -8.34 8.64 1.49
CA ASP A 139 -7.17 9.50 1.73
C ASP A 139 -5.88 8.82 1.26
N GLU A 140 -5.91 7.47 1.16
CA GLU A 140 -4.82 6.64 0.70
C GLU A 140 -5.35 5.52 -0.19
N VAL A 141 -4.59 5.18 -1.22
CA VAL A 141 -4.92 4.09 -2.18
C VAL A 141 -3.77 3.11 -2.24
N ASP A 142 -4.04 1.85 -1.92
CA ASP A 142 -3.09 0.75 -1.96
C ASP A 142 -3.29 -0.08 -3.22
N ILE A 143 -2.24 -0.21 -4.01
CA ILE A 143 -2.24 -1.04 -5.23
C ILE A 143 -1.14 -2.09 -5.15
N VAL A 144 -1.26 -3.15 -5.93
CA VAL A 144 -0.19 -4.13 -6.11
C VAL A 144 0.52 -3.85 -7.43
N LEU A 145 1.84 -3.94 -7.42
CA LEU A 145 2.68 -3.90 -8.63
C LEU A 145 2.13 -4.86 -9.69
N ALA A 146 2.17 -4.47 -10.95
CA ALA A 146 1.83 -5.37 -12.06
C ALA A 146 2.87 -6.50 -12.18
N LEU A 147 2.79 -7.47 -11.26
CA LEU A 147 3.77 -8.56 -11.12
C LEU A 147 3.88 -9.42 -12.37
N ASN A 148 2.79 -9.61 -13.12
CA ASN A 148 2.82 -10.32 -14.38
C ASN A 148 3.73 -9.64 -15.43
N ALA A 149 3.74 -8.31 -15.49
CA ALA A 149 4.64 -7.56 -16.36
C ALA A 149 6.07 -7.61 -15.79
N PHE A 150 6.23 -7.34 -14.48
CA PHE A 150 7.52 -7.36 -13.83
C PHE A 150 8.24 -8.72 -13.97
N MET A 151 7.56 -9.83 -13.69
CA MET A 151 8.14 -11.18 -13.78
C MET A 151 8.42 -11.60 -15.23
N ALA A 152 7.75 -11.01 -16.21
CA ALA A 152 8.07 -11.16 -17.63
C ALA A 152 9.27 -10.31 -18.09
N GLY A 153 9.83 -9.48 -17.21
CA GLY A 153 10.90 -8.53 -17.52
C GLY A 153 10.43 -7.24 -18.17
N ASP A 154 9.12 -7.03 -18.30
CA ASP A 154 8.51 -5.81 -18.84
C ASP A 154 8.37 -4.77 -17.74
N TYR A 155 9.51 -4.28 -17.26
CA TYR A 155 9.58 -3.30 -16.17
C TYR A 155 9.01 -1.95 -16.57
N GLU A 156 9.12 -1.59 -17.86
CA GLU A 156 8.56 -0.35 -18.39
C GLU A 156 7.04 -0.34 -18.26
N ARG A 157 6.39 -1.43 -18.65
CA ARG A 157 4.95 -1.58 -18.48
C ARG A 157 4.55 -1.55 -16.99
N ALA A 158 5.27 -2.26 -16.12
CA ALA A 158 4.98 -2.26 -14.69
C ALA A 158 5.09 -0.85 -14.08
N SER A 159 6.10 -0.08 -14.48
CA SER A 159 6.30 1.32 -14.06
C SER A 159 5.24 2.26 -14.64
N ASP A 160 4.90 2.10 -15.93
CA ASP A 160 3.93 2.96 -16.61
C ASP A 160 2.51 2.79 -16.02
N GLU A 161 2.10 1.59 -15.64
CA GLU A 161 0.84 1.37 -14.95
C GLU A 161 0.78 2.15 -13.62
N ILE A 162 1.86 2.17 -12.83
CA ILE A 162 1.92 2.96 -11.58
C ILE A 162 1.81 4.45 -11.89
N LEU A 163 2.51 4.92 -12.92
CA LEU A 163 2.48 6.33 -13.33
C LEU A 163 1.09 6.77 -13.77
N GLN A 164 0.40 5.96 -14.58
CA GLN A 164 -0.97 6.23 -15.01
C GLN A 164 -1.93 6.29 -13.82
N ILE A 165 -1.82 5.34 -12.87
CA ILE A 165 -2.63 5.33 -11.65
C ILE A 165 -2.33 6.58 -10.81
N ARG A 166 -1.06 6.97 -10.64
CA ARG A 166 -0.67 8.18 -9.91
C ARG A 166 -1.31 9.43 -10.53
N HIS A 167 -1.21 9.60 -11.85
CA HIS A 167 -1.82 10.72 -12.56
C HIS A 167 -3.35 10.73 -12.42
N CYS A 168 -4.00 9.57 -12.48
CA CYS A 168 -5.44 9.46 -12.28
C CYS A 168 -5.83 9.94 -10.88
N ILE A 169 -5.17 9.43 -9.85
CA ILE A 169 -5.42 9.80 -8.44
C ILE A 169 -5.17 11.31 -8.23
N ASP A 170 -4.06 11.84 -8.74
CA ASP A 170 -3.72 13.26 -8.60
C ASP A 170 -4.78 14.16 -9.25
N SER A 171 -5.21 13.80 -10.46
CA SER A 171 -6.24 14.56 -11.17
C SER A 171 -7.56 14.67 -10.38
N VAL A 172 -7.98 13.59 -9.71
CA VAL A 172 -9.18 13.61 -8.87
C VAL A 172 -8.95 14.39 -7.59
N ALA A 173 -7.82 14.15 -6.93
CA ALA A 173 -7.45 14.80 -5.67
C ALA A 173 -7.35 16.33 -5.83
N GLU A 174 -6.74 16.80 -6.93
CA GLU A 174 -6.64 18.23 -7.26
C GLU A 174 -8.02 18.89 -7.44
N ARG A 175 -8.96 18.22 -8.12
CA ARG A 175 -10.35 18.70 -8.25
C ARG A 175 -11.03 18.84 -6.89
N GLN A 176 -10.61 18.06 -5.89
CA GLN A 176 -11.13 18.09 -4.52
C GLN A 176 -10.30 19.00 -3.58
N GLY A 177 -9.24 19.64 -4.08
CA GLY A 177 -8.35 20.52 -3.30
C GLY A 177 -7.56 19.81 -2.21
N ARG A 178 -7.22 18.51 -2.39
CA ARG A 178 -6.50 17.69 -1.39
C ARG A 178 -5.39 16.84 -2.02
N ARG A 179 -4.60 16.22 -1.17
CA ARG A 179 -3.63 15.17 -1.58
C ARG A 179 -4.17 13.81 -1.21
N VAL A 180 -3.83 12.80 -2.03
CA VAL A 180 -4.10 11.40 -1.77
C VAL A 180 -2.78 10.62 -1.89
N ILE A 181 -2.51 9.78 -0.92
CA ILE A 181 -1.30 8.94 -0.91
C ILE A 181 -1.56 7.73 -1.80
N LEU A 182 -0.60 7.39 -2.65
CA LEU A 182 -0.54 6.12 -3.36
C LEU A 182 0.54 5.26 -2.70
N LYS A 183 0.17 4.06 -2.25
CA LYS A 183 1.11 3.06 -1.75
C LYS A 183 1.14 1.89 -2.71
N VAL A 184 2.34 1.43 -3.07
CA VAL A 184 2.54 0.32 -4.00
C VAL A 184 3.08 -0.88 -3.24
N ILE A 185 2.30 -1.94 -3.18
CA ILE A 185 2.68 -3.21 -2.59
C ILE A 185 3.53 -3.95 -3.64
N ILE A 186 4.81 -4.14 -3.34
CA ILE A 186 5.75 -4.81 -4.25
C ILE A 186 5.75 -6.34 -4.11
N GLU A 187 5.11 -6.86 -3.08
CA GLU A 187 4.92 -8.29 -2.82
C GLU A 187 6.24 -9.08 -2.81
N THR A 188 7.12 -8.73 -1.89
CA THR A 188 8.50 -9.26 -1.80
C THR A 188 8.59 -10.78 -1.76
N GLY A 189 7.57 -11.46 -1.23
CA GLY A 189 7.48 -12.92 -1.23
C GLY A 189 7.40 -13.54 -2.62
N VAL A 190 6.83 -12.80 -3.60
CA VAL A 190 6.77 -13.22 -5.02
C VAL A 190 8.05 -12.83 -5.75
N LEU A 191 8.66 -11.69 -5.41
CA LEU A 191 9.92 -11.24 -6.02
C LEU A 191 11.11 -12.12 -5.65
N VAL A 192 11.10 -12.76 -4.49
CA VAL A 192 12.01 -13.81 -3.99
C VAL A 192 13.44 -13.34 -3.74
N SER A 193 14.06 -12.58 -4.65
CA SER A 193 15.47 -12.22 -4.55
C SER A 193 15.69 -10.73 -4.26
N PRO A 194 16.80 -10.39 -3.56
CA PRO A 194 17.20 -9.00 -3.35
C PRO A 194 17.33 -8.19 -4.64
N GLU A 195 17.78 -8.82 -5.73
CA GLU A 195 17.92 -8.18 -7.04
C GLU A 195 16.55 -7.78 -7.61
N ASN A 196 15.54 -8.64 -7.50
CA ASN A 196 14.19 -8.31 -7.96
C ASN A 196 13.53 -7.25 -7.07
N ILE A 197 13.78 -7.28 -5.76
CA ILE A 197 13.29 -6.27 -4.84
C ILE A 197 13.93 -4.91 -5.11
N ALA A 198 15.19 -4.89 -5.52
CA ALA A 198 15.95 -3.68 -5.84
C ALA A 198 15.60 -3.06 -7.21
N LYS A 199 15.11 -3.85 -8.16
CA LYS A 199 14.63 -3.37 -9.46
C LYS A 199 13.34 -2.58 -9.35
#